data_227fcafe2998ae6dbacd0578a09f63a2
#
_entry.id   227fcafe2998ae6dbacd0578a09f63a2
#
_cell.length_a   1.000
_cell.length_b   1.000
_cell.length_c   1.000
_cell.angle_alpha   90.00
_cell.angle_beta   90.00
_cell.angle_gamma   90.00
#
_symmetry.space_group_name_H-M   'P 1'
#
loop_
_entity.id
_entity.type
_entity.pdbx_description
1 polymer ?
#
loop_
_entity_poly.entity_id
_entity_poly.type
_entity_poly.pdbx_seq_one_letter_code
_entity_poly.pdbx_strand_id
1 'polypeptide(L)'
;MQMFPDAKLGTGPAIDTGFYYDVELPRTLIPEDLKLLESTMREIIKAKQDFEYYEEPAAKAVEFLRAAKQPYKVEIVEDLMKNEGVETVSFYKNGEHFVDLCEGPHVENTGNIDPRTFCLDKIAGAYWRADESRPMLQRIYGLAFNSKEELNAFKAAREEAKKRDHRKLGKEMGLFAFSELVGSGLPLWTPRGTLIRELLNDYVWEMRKEYGFQKVTIPHITKKDLYETSGHWALYAEDLFKITTREEHLFAMKPMNCPHHTQIFDAEPHSYRDMPQRFCETTMVYRDEQSGELNGLSRVLCITQDDAHVFCRKNQVVEESLKIWDIIDRFYKTFGFELTVRFSRHDPDNFAKYKGSKEMWAMSEAMVKDIIVGKVGENYIDGPGESAFYGPKIDFMSKDALGREWQVATIQLDFSMPESFNLSCINEQGEKERVVMIHCAIMGSIERFASILIEHLAGAFPTWLAPVQVALLPVAGVHEEGAQKIAAELSMHGVRVEIMHSDSDTLGKRIRGSELRKIPYMLVIGDKELEGDALAVRSYRTKEQKNMPTKAWIAELLTEISERRL
;
A
#
# COMPACT_ATOMS: atom_id res chain seq x y z
N MET A 1 24.74 -29.06 5.52
CA MET A 1 25.69 -30.04 6.06
C MET A 1 26.48 -30.78 4.97
N GLN A 2 25.87 -31.45 3.95
CA GLN A 2 26.64 -32.14 2.89
C GLN A 2 27.60 -31.23 2.13
N MET A 3 27.19 -29.98 1.81
CA MET A 3 28.07 -29.03 1.12
C MET A 3 28.98 -28.24 2.07
N PHE A 4 28.56 -28.05 3.30
CA PHE A 4 29.28 -27.28 4.33
C PHE A 4 29.22 -28.04 5.66
N PRO A 5 30.14 -28.97 5.91
CA PRO A 5 30.13 -29.77 7.14
C PRO A 5 30.25 -28.97 8.41
N ASP A 6 30.94 -27.83 8.38
CA ASP A 6 31.13 -26.91 9.51
C ASP A 6 30.03 -25.85 9.63
N ALA A 7 28.91 -25.98 8.90
CA ALA A 7 27.79 -25.04 9.00
C ALA A 7 27.18 -25.04 10.40
N LYS A 8 26.92 -23.83 10.93
CA LYS A 8 26.18 -23.66 12.18
C LYS A 8 24.73 -23.29 11.86
N LEU A 9 23.82 -24.07 12.40
CA LEU A 9 22.40 -24.00 12.10
C LEU A 9 21.71 -22.99 13.03
N GLY A 10 20.99 -22.03 12.44
CA GLY A 10 20.12 -21.10 13.15
C GLY A 10 18.69 -21.63 13.24
N THR A 11 17.73 -20.90 12.67
CA THR A 11 16.31 -21.28 12.63
C THR A 11 15.80 -21.33 11.20
N GLY A 12 14.75 -22.12 10.97
CA GLY A 12 14.18 -22.30 9.65
C GLY A 12 12.67 -22.56 9.67
N PRO A 13 11.84 -21.55 10.00
CA PRO A 13 10.40 -21.71 10.00
C PRO A 13 9.81 -21.78 8.59
N ALA A 14 8.63 -22.37 8.48
CA ALA A 14 7.75 -22.20 7.33
C ALA A 14 7.18 -20.77 7.32
N ILE A 15 6.97 -20.25 6.12
CA ILE A 15 6.29 -18.98 5.85
C ILE A 15 5.21 -19.20 4.79
N ASP A 16 4.29 -18.25 4.60
CA ASP A 16 3.14 -18.39 3.69
C ASP A 16 3.50 -18.83 2.27
N THR A 17 4.67 -18.45 1.77
CA THR A 17 5.11 -18.75 0.40
C THR A 17 6.20 -19.81 0.33
N GLY A 18 6.51 -20.47 1.45
CA GLY A 18 7.55 -21.48 1.51
C GLY A 18 8.27 -21.53 2.85
N PHE A 19 9.57 -21.30 2.86
CA PHE A 19 10.40 -21.37 4.06
C PHE A 19 11.64 -20.48 3.95
N TYR A 20 12.31 -20.27 5.07
CA TYR A 20 13.70 -19.83 5.06
C TYR A 20 14.53 -20.66 6.05
N TYR A 21 15.84 -20.58 5.93
CA TYR A 21 16.75 -21.17 6.90
C TYR A 21 17.97 -20.27 7.12
N ASP A 22 18.28 -19.98 8.37
CA ASP A 22 19.42 -19.15 8.79
C ASP A 22 20.62 -20.03 9.07
N VAL A 23 21.77 -19.75 8.46
CA VAL A 23 23.00 -20.52 8.61
C VAL A 23 24.22 -19.60 8.71
N GLU A 24 25.15 -19.96 9.59
CA GLU A 24 26.51 -19.41 9.57
C GLU A 24 27.39 -20.38 8.78
N LEU A 25 28.01 -19.86 7.72
CA LEU A 25 28.85 -20.63 6.80
C LEU A 25 30.27 -20.08 6.76
N PRO A 26 31.27 -20.92 6.40
CA PRO A 26 32.67 -20.47 6.32
C PRO A 26 32.93 -19.44 5.22
N ARG A 27 31.99 -19.27 4.28
CA ARG A 27 32.01 -18.23 3.25
C ARG A 27 30.62 -17.72 2.94
N THR A 28 30.57 -16.54 2.31
CA THR A 28 29.32 -16.01 1.78
C THR A 28 28.86 -16.83 0.56
N LEU A 29 27.56 -17.15 0.53
CA LEU A 29 26.91 -17.76 -0.63
C LEU A 29 26.74 -16.74 -1.76
N ILE A 30 26.87 -17.24 -2.97
CA ILE A 30 26.57 -16.50 -4.19
C ILE A 30 25.32 -17.10 -4.87
N PRO A 31 24.64 -16.39 -5.78
CA PRO A 31 23.41 -16.89 -6.43
C PRO A 31 23.57 -18.25 -7.11
N GLU A 32 24.77 -18.58 -7.61
CA GLU A 32 25.10 -19.84 -8.23
C GLU A 32 25.03 -21.03 -7.26
N ASP A 33 25.34 -20.79 -5.97
CA ASP A 33 25.26 -21.82 -4.93
C ASP A 33 23.83 -22.31 -4.73
N LEU A 34 22.81 -21.46 -4.93
CA LEU A 34 21.40 -21.86 -4.79
C LEU A 34 21.03 -22.98 -5.75
N LYS A 35 21.56 -22.97 -6.98
CA LYS A 35 21.32 -24.04 -7.96
C LYS A 35 21.92 -25.38 -7.52
N LEU A 36 23.11 -25.31 -6.93
CA LEU A 36 23.80 -26.52 -6.43
C LEU A 36 23.09 -27.05 -5.19
N LEU A 37 22.70 -26.17 -4.24
CA LEU A 37 21.91 -26.55 -3.07
C LEU A 37 20.57 -27.18 -3.47
N GLU A 38 19.85 -26.58 -4.42
CA GLU A 38 18.59 -27.14 -4.94
C GLU A 38 18.77 -28.49 -5.60
N SER A 39 19.86 -28.69 -6.36
CA SER A 39 20.19 -29.97 -6.94
C SER A 39 20.42 -31.05 -5.87
N THR A 40 21.20 -30.71 -4.83
CA THR A 40 21.45 -31.61 -3.69
C THR A 40 20.18 -31.95 -2.92
N MET A 41 19.28 -30.94 -2.69
CA MET A 41 17.97 -31.20 -2.09
C MET A 41 17.13 -32.18 -2.91
N ARG A 42 17.15 -32.06 -4.23
CA ARG A 42 16.46 -33.01 -5.13
C ARG A 42 17.04 -34.41 -5.10
N GLU A 43 18.36 -34.55 -4.92
CA GLU A 43 19.02 -35.85 -4.72
C GLU A 43 18.60 -36.49 -3.40
N ILE A 44 18.51 -35.73 -2.31
CA ILE A 44 18.01 -36.19 -0.99
C ILE A 44 16.57 -36.68 -1.11
N ILE A 45 15.69 -35.91 -1.78
CA ILE A 45 14.31 -36.32 -2.05
C ILE A 45 14.26 -37.65 -2.83
N LYS A 46 15.06 -37.75 -3.88
CA LYS A 46 15.14 -38.96 -4.72
C LYS A 46 15.67 -40.18 -3.95
N ALA A 47 16.53 -39.94 -2.95
CA ALA A 47 17.07 -41.01 -2.10
C ALA A 47 16.03 -41.55 -1.10
N LYS A 48 14.86 -40.91 -0.95
CA LYS A 48 13.75 -41.34 -0.08
C LYS A 48 14.21 -41.59 1.35
N GLN A 49 14.87 -40.62 1.95
CA GLN A 49 15.37 -40.72 3.33
C GLN A 49 14.23 -40.52 4.33
N ASP A 50 14.17 -41.35 5.35
CA ASP A 50 13.19 -41.24 6.44
C ASP A 50 13.53 -40.12 7.36
N PHE A 51 12.50 -39.50 7.95
CA PHE A 51 12.61 -38.58 9.07
C PHE A 51 12.34 -39.36 10.37
N GLU A 52 13.33 -39.42 11.24
CA GLU A 52 13.20 -40.02 12.55
C GLU A 52 12.99 -38.94 13.60
N TYR A 53 11.81 -38.93 14.26
CA TYR A 53 11.51 -38.07 15.38
C TYR A 53 11.95 -38.72 16.69
N TYR A 54 12.59 -37.96 17.57
CA TYR A 54 12.89 -38.42 18.93
C TYR A 54 12.96 -37.21 19.89
N GLU A 55 12.77 -37.50 21.16
CA GLU A 55 12.88 -36.53 22.23
C GLU A 55 14.08 -36.81 23.13
N GLU A 56 14.74 -35.76 23.60
CA GLU A 56 15.84 -35.86 24.52
C GLU A 56 15.63 -34.87 25.69
N PRO A 57 16.05 -35.23 26.92
CA PRO A 57 16.14 -34.28 28.02
C PRO A 57 16.95 -33.04 27.62
N ALA A 58 16.43 -31.84 27.89
CA ALA A 58 17.03 -30.58 27.44
C ALA A 58 18.51 -30.43 27.87
N ALA A 59 18.86 -30.90 29.04
CA ALA A 59 20.27 -30.91 29.52
C ALA A 59 21.18 -31.76 28.62
N LYS A 60 20.72 -32.96 28.19
CA LYS A 60 21.48 -33.81 27.27
C LYS A 60 21.54 -33.24 25.85
N ALA A 61 20.44 -32.61 25.42
CA ALA A 61 20.40 -31.92 24.16
C ALA A 61 21.45 -30.80 24.08
N VAL A 62 21.63 -30.03 25.15
CA VAL A 62 22.68 -28.99 25.23
C VAL A 62 24.08 -29.60 25.11
N GLU A 63 24.35 -30.73 25.80
CA GLU A 63 25.65 -31.42 25.67
C GLU A 63 25.90 -31.90 24.24
N PHE A 64 24.91 -32.57 23.65
CA PHE A 64 24.98 -33.02 22.25
C PHE A 64 25.23 -31.88 21.27
N LEU A 65 24.46 -30.76 21.36
CA LEU A 65 24.58 -29.63 20.47
C LEU A 65 25.92 -28.89 20.63
N ARG A 66 26.46 -28.84 21.86
CA ARG A 66 27.82 -28.29 22.13
C ARG A 66 28.90 -29.16 21.47
N ALA A 67 28.80 -30.49 21.60
CA ALA A 67 29.71 -31.43 20.96
C ALA A 67 29.63 -31.32 19.41
N ALA A 68 28.42 -31.09 18.88
CA ALA A 68 28.15 -30.86 17.46
C ALA A 68 28.52 -29.44 16.97
N LYS A 69 29.06 -28.58 17.85
CA LYS A 69 29.43 -27.19 17.56
C LYS A 69 28.27 -26.33 16.99
N GLN A 70 27.07 -26.50 17.52
CA GLN A 70 25.86 -25.77 17.10
C GLN A 70 25.46 -24.70 18.15
N PRO A 71 26.18 -23.56 18.23
CA PRO A 71 26.01 -22.58 19.32
C PRO A 71 24.63 -21.94 19.33
N TYR A 72 24.02 -21.70 18.17
CA TYR A 72 22.70 -21.09 18.08
C TYR A 72 21.59 -22.01 18.58
N LYS A 73 21.71 -23.31 18.32
CA LYS A 73 20.79 -24.32 18.84
C LYS A 73 20.96 -24.53 20.35
N VAL A 74 22.19 -24.45 20.86
CA VAL A 74 22.45 -24.47 22.31
C VAL A 74 21.71 -23.32 23.00
N GLU A 75 21.85 -22.10 22.46
CA GLU A 75 21.19 -20.91 23.00
C GLU A 75 19.66 -21.05 23.01
N ILE A 76 19.07 -21.60 21.93
CA ILE A 76 17.62 -21.84 21.87
C ILE A 76 17.18 -22.77 23.00
N VAL A 77 17.86 -23.90 23.20
CA VAL A 77 17.48 -24.87 24.25
C VAL A 77 17.66 -24.26 25.64
N GLU A 78 18.77 -23.54 25.88
CA GLU A 78 19.02 -22.88 27.18
C GLU A 78 17.94 -21.83 27.50
N ASP A 79 17.45 -21.10 26.48
CA ASP A 79 16.36 -20.13 26.67
C ASP A 79 15.01 -20.81 26.92
N LEU A 80 14.69 -21.90 26.22
CA LEU A 80 13.47 -22.69 26.47
C LEU A 80 13.46 -23.24 27.91
N MET A 81 14.60 -23.76 28.37
CA MET A 81 14.75 -24.21 29.76
C MET A 81 14.52 -23.07 30.76
N LYS A 82 15.11 -21.89 30.48
CA LYS A 82 15.09 -20.75 31.42
C LYS A 82 13.75 -20.02 31.47
N ASN A 83 13.16 -19.76 30.29
CA ASN A 83 12.01 -18.88 30.15
C ASN A 83 10.68 -19.64 30.21
N GLU A 84 10.66 -20.89 29.74
CA GLU A 84 9.46 -21.70 29.62
C GLU A 84 9.47 -22.96 30.49
N GLY A 85 10.60 -23.26 31.15
CA GLY A 85 10.73 -24.41 32.00
C GLY A 85 10.68 -25.75 31.25
N VAL A 86 11.07 -25.77 29.97
CA VAL A 86 11.03 -26.97 29.14
C VAL A 86 12.07 -27.98 29.63
N GLU A 87 11.62 -29.21 29.97
CA GLU A 87 12.48 -30.30 30.43
C GLU A 87 12.96 -31.21 29.30
N THR A 88 12.21 -31.29 28.16
CA THR A 88 12.47 -32.16 27.02
C THR A 88 12.34 -31.38 25.74
N VAL A 89 13.23 -31.63 24.79
CA VAL A 89 13.21 -31.02 23.43
C VAL A 89 13.23 -32.09 22.36
N SER A 90 12.69 -31.76 21.20
CA SER A 90 12.54 -32.68 20.09
C SER A 90 13.58 -32.46 19.00
N PHE A 91 13.93 -33.55 18.35
CA PHE A 91 14.84 -33.59 17.21
C PHE A 91 14.24 -34.37 16.06
N TYR A 92 14.62 -33.94 14.86
CA TYR A 92 14.43 -34.73 13.66
C TYR A 92 15.78 -35.10 13.06
N LYS A 93 15.96 -36.41 12.78
CA LYS A 93 17.09 -36.93 12.05
C LYS A 93 16.67 -37.29 10.63
N ASN A 94 17.46 -36.89 9.63
CA ASN A 94 17.25 -37.23 8.24
C ASN A 94 18.48 -37.88 7.65
N GLY A 95 18.35 -39.17 7.28
CA GLY A 95 19.46 -39.99 6.89
C GLY A 95 20.50 -40.20 8.00
N GLU A 96 21.77 -40.43 7.64
CA GLU A 96 22.84 -40.70 8.62
C GLU A 96 23.55 -39.42 9.11
N HIS A 97 23.39 -38.30 8.41
CA HIS A 97 24.30 -37.16 8.53
C HIS A 97 23.63 -35.85 8.95
N PHE A 98 22.31 -35.83 9.11
CA PHE A 98 21.61 -34.59 9.49
C PHE A 98 20.70 -34.82 10.71
N VAL A 99 20.92 -34.03 11.73
CA VAL A 99 20.05 -33.94 12.92
C VAL A 99 19.85 -32.48 13.23
N ASP A 100 18.62 -32.11 13.47
CA ASP A 100 18.29 -30.72 13.87
C ASP A 100 17.24 -30.67 14.99
N LEU A 101 17.37 -29.67 15.85
CA LEU A 101 16.37 -29.31 16.85
C LEU A 101 15.13 -28.76 16.13
N CYS A 102 13.99 -29.44 16.23
CA CYS A 102 12.77 -29.07 15.53
C CYS A 102 11.53 -29.67 16.20
N GLU A 103 10.47 -28.90 16.28
CA GLU A 103 9.18 -29.36 16.84
C GLU A 103 8.33 -30.10 15.81
N GLY A 104 8.61 -29.92 14.51
CA GLY A 104 7.83 -30.50 13.44
C GLY A 104 6.49 -29.78 13.19
N PRO A 105 5.51 -30.46 12.53
CA PRO A 105 5.60 -31.80 11.98
C PRO A 105 6.43 -31.85 10.65
N HIS A 106 6.97 -33.01 10.36
CA HIS A 106 7.60 -33.31 9.07
C HIS A 106 6.87 -34.46 8.35
N VAL A 107 7.11 -34.60 7.05
CA VAL A 107 6.72 -35.78 6.31
C VAL A 107 7.50 -37.03 6.82
N GLU A 108 6.95 -38.22 6.67
CA GLU A 108 7.61 -39.46 7.12
C GLU A 108 8.90 -39.74 6.35
N ASN A 109 8.90 -39.38 5.06
CA ASN A 109 9.99 -39.67 4.15
C ASN A 109 10.18 -38.56 3.12
N THR A 110 11.41 -38.20 2.78
CA THR A 110 11.71 -37.15 1.80
C THR A 110 11.09 -37.44 0.43
N GLY A 111 10.85 -38.71 0.07
CA GLY A 111 10.16 -39.08 -1.16
C GLY A 111 8.70 -38.68 -1.24
N ASN A 112 8.09 -38.22 -0.13
CA ASN A 112 6.74 -37.66 -0.11
C ASN A 112 6.71 -36.24 -0.64
N ILE A 113 7.87 -35.61 -0.82
CA ILE A 113 8.00 -34.24 -1.35
C ILE A 113 8.12 -34.30 -2.87
N ASP A 114 7.24 -33.62 -3.60
CA ASP A 114 7.39 -33.47 -5.05
C ASP A 114 8.52 -32.45 -5.35
N PRO A 115 9.64 -32.89 -6.00
CA PRO A 115 10.76 -31.99 -6.28
C PRO A 115 10.43 -30.85 -7.26
N ARG A 116 9.23 -30.86 -7.84
CA ARG A 116 8.75 -29.80 -8.76
C ARG A 116 7.98 -28.67 -8.07
N THR A 117 7.63 -28.84 -6.79
CA THR A 117 6.78 -27.91 -6.05
C THR A 117 7.57 -26.88 -5.25
N PHE A 118 8.88 -26.95 -5.22
CA PHE A 118 9.75 -25.98 -4.54
C PHE A 118 10.90 -25.49 -5.41
N CYS A 119 11.48 -24.38 -5.03
CA CYS A 119 12.79 -23.91 -5.50
C CYS A 119 13.43 -22.98 -4.46
N LEU A 120 14.76 -22.87 -4.47
CA LEU A 120 15.45 -21.85 -3.72
C LEU A 120 15.34 -20.51 -4.45
N ASP A 121 15.13 -19.45 -3.69
CA ASP A 121 14.74 -18.14 -4.24
C ASP A 121 15.86 -17.10 -4.15
N LYS A 122 16.29 -16.77 -2.94
CA LYS A 122 17.30 -15.74 -2.68
C LYS A 122 18.08 -15.98 -1.40
N ILE A 123 19.19 -15.25 -1.28
CA ILE A 123 20.01 -15.18 -0.08
C ILE A 123 19.92 -13.76 0.48
N ALA A 124 19.85 -13.63 1.79
CA ALA A 124 19.92 -12.35 2.49
C ALA A 124 20.79 -12.47 3.75
N GLY A 125 21.32 -11.37 4.26
CA GLY A 125 21.87 -11.30 5.60
C GLY A 125 20.74 -11.20 6.63
N ALA A 126 20.90 -11.84 7.78
CA ALA A 126 19.99 -11.71 8.90
C ALA A 126 20.78 -11.77 10.20
N TYR A 127 20.70 -10.73 11.02
CA TYR A 127 21.31 -10.75 12.34
C TYR A 127 20.61 -11.78 13.23
N TRP A 128 21.40 -12.51 14.01
CA TRP A 128 20.84 -13.49 14.94
C TRP A 128 19.88 -12.81 15.92
N ARG A 129 18.63 -13.28 15.97
CA ARG A 129 17.54 -12.71 16.77
C ARG A 129 17.22 -11.24 16.46
N ALA A 130 17.44 -10.81 15.25
CA ALA A 130 17.24 -9.44 14.79
C ALA A 130 18.06 -8.38 15.57
N ASP A 131 19.15 -8.77 16.24
CA ASP A 131 20.03 -7.90 17.01
C ASP A 131 21.30 -7.58 16.21
N GLU A 132 21.48 -6.33 15.81
CA GLU A 132 22.61 -5.86 15.00
C GLU A 132 23.97 -6.01 15.70
N SER A 133 24.01 -6.14 17.02
CA SER A 133 25.23 -6.40 17.79
C SER A 133 25.70 -7.87 17.72
N ARG A 134 24.87 -8.75 17.16
CA ARG A 134 25.09 -10.20 17.08
C ARG A 134 25.56 -10.64 15.70
N PRO A 135 26.09 -11.89 15.55
CA PRO A 135 26.56 -12.38 14.26
C PRO A 135 25.48 -12.30 13.17
N MET A 136 25.90 -11.87 11.99
CA MET A 136 25.05 -11.88 10.80
C MET A 136 25.12 -13.26 10.13
N LEU A 137 23.99 -13.94 10.11
CA LEU A 137 23.78 -15.22 9.45
C LEU A 137 23.37 -15.01 7.99
N GLN A 138 23.51 -16.06 7.20
CA GLN A 138 23.01 -16.09 5.83
C GLN A 138 21.64 -16.76 5.82
N ARG A 139 20.62 -16.05 5.41
CA ARG A 139 19.24 -16.51 5.28
C ARG A 139 18.98 -16.98 3.87
N ILE A 140 18.73 -18.27 3.71
CA ILE A 140 18.37 -18.87 2.43
C ILE A 140 16.85 -18.98 2.39
N TYR A 141 16.22 -18.33 1.40
CA TYR A 141 14.78 -18.41 1.17
C TYR A 141 14.46 -19.49 0.14
N GLY A 142 13.43 -20.28 0.42
CA GLY A 142 12.84 -21.23 -0.50
C GLY A 142 11.36 -20.96 -0.72
N LEU A 143 10.90 -21.11 -1.95
CA LEU A 143 9.48 -21.15 -2.30
C LEU A 143 9.00 -22.60 -2.27
N ALA A 144 7.84 -22.86 -1.69
CA ALA A 144 7.23 -24.18 -1.64
C ALA A 144 5.69 -24.06 -1.72
N PHE A 145 5.08 -24.85 -2.59
CA PHE A 145 3.63 -24.84 -2.85
C PHE A 145 3.10 -26.26 -2.92
N ASN A 146 1.77 -26.42 -2.93
CA ASN A 146 1.14 -27.74 -3.00
C ASN A 146 1.25 -28.37 -4.40
N SER A 147 1.43 -27.55 -5.45
CA SER A 147 1.58 -28.03 -6.83
C SER A 147 2.62 -27.22 -7.61
N LYS A 148 3.12 -27.84 -8.70
CA LYS A 148 4.00 -27.16 -9.66
C LYS A 148 3.30 -25.99 -10.33
N GLU A 149 2.01 -26.12 -10.58
CA GLU A 149 1.15 -25.12 -11.20
C GLU A 149 1.08 -23.87 -10.31
N GLU A 150 0.86 -24.02 -9.00
CA GLU A 150 0.87 -22.92 -8.03
C GLU A 150 2.24 -22.24 -7.95
N LEU A 151 3.34 -23.00 -7.87
CA LEU A 151 4.69 -22.44 -7.88
C LEU A 151 4.96 -21.62 -9.15
N ASN A 152 4.54 -22.13 -10.31
CA ASN A 152 4.73 -21.43 -11.58
C ASN A 152 3.84 -20.18 -11.67
N ALA A 153 2.60 -20.25 -11.21
CA ALA A 153 1.70 -19.12 -11.15
C ALA A 153 2.26 -18.01 -10.24
N PHE A 154 2.77 -18.37 -9.05
CA PHE A 154 3.42 -17.44 -8.16
C PHE A 154 4.65 -16.77 -8.78
N LYS A 155 5.52 -17.55 -9.43
CA LYS A 155 6.69 -17.01 -10.15
C LYS A 155 6.28 -16.03 -11.25
N ALA A 156 5.28 -16.41 -12.05
CA ALA A 156 4.77 -15.56 -13.14
C ALA A 156 4.17 -14.25 -12.60
N ALA A 157 3.38 -14.32 -11.53
CA ALA A 157 2.82 -13.15 -10.86
C ALA A 157 3.91 -12.22 -10.30
N ARG A 158 4.96 -12.80 -9.71
CA ARG A 158 6.10 -12.05 -9.17
C ARG A 158 6.93 -11.36 -10.26
N GLU A 159 7.15 -12.01 -11.40
CA GLU A 159 7.82 -11.37 -12.55
C GLU A 159 6.95 -10.27 -13.17
N GLU A 160 5.65 -10.46 -13.22
CA GLU A 160 4.71 -9.42 -13.66
C GLU A 160 4.70 -8.23 -12.69
N ALA A 161 4.73 -8.49 -11.37
CA ALA A 161 4.85 -7.45 -10.34
C ALA A 161 6.10 -6.58 -10.53
N LYS A 162 7.26 -7.19 -10.84
CA LYS A 162 8.49 -6.44 -11.12
C LYS A 162 8.37 -5.52 -12.34
N LYS A 163 7.62 -5.93 -13.36
CA LYS A 163 7.38 -5.09 -14.56
C LYS A 163 6.47 -3.91 -14.25
N ARG A 164 5.53 -4.10 -13.32
CA ARG A 164 4.53 -3.09 -12.93
C ARG A 164 4.98 -2.22 -11.77
N ASP A 165 6.12 -2.51 -11.14
CA ASP A 165 6.63 -1.76 -9.97
C ASP A 165 6.56 -0.25 -10.22
N HIS A 166 5.81 0.46 -9.36
CA HIS A 166 5.58 1.90 -9.49
C HIS A 166 6.88 2.71 -9.45
N ARG A 167 7.93 2.23 -8.76
CA ARG A 167 9.25 2.89 -8.71
C ARG A 167 9.92 2.89 -10.07
N LYS A 168 9.79 1.78 -10.80
CA LYS A 168 10.31 1.64 -12.16
C LYS A 168 9.47 2.44 -13.15
N LEU A 169 8.17 2.18 -13.18
CA LEU A 169 7.26 2.86 -14.12
C LEU A 169 7.19 4.37 -13.87
N GLY A 170 7.15 4.79 -12.61
CA GLY A 170 7.15 6.21 -12.25
C GLY A 170 8.39 6.95 -12.73
N LYS A 171 9.57 6.31 -12.65
CA LYS A 171 10.82 6.85 -13.20
C LYS A 171 10.78 6.91 -14.74
N GLU A 172 10.37 5.82 -15.40
CA GLU A 172 10.28 5.75 -16.88
C GLU A 172 9.28 6.76 -17.44
N MET A 173 8.17 7.00 -16.75
CA MET A 173 7.15 7.98 -17.12
C MET A 173 7.47 9.40 -16.64
N GLY A 174 8.49 9.57 -15.81
CA GLY A 174 8.89 10.85 -15.25
C GLY A 174 7.83 11.46 -14.33
N LEU A 175 7.26 10.68 -13.39
CA LEU A 175 6.21 11.12 -12.49
C LEU A 175 6.73 11.66 -11.16
N PHE A 176 7.77 11.07 -10.63
CA PHE A 176 8.40 11.47 -9.37
C PHE A 176 9.88 11.06 -9.33
N ALA A 177 10.60 11.65 -8.40
CA ALA A 177 12.01 11.34 -8.12
C ALA A 177 12.24 11.26 -6.61
N PHE A 178 13.31 10.60 -6.21
CA PHE A 178 13.89 10.67 -4.87
C PHE A 178 15.29 11.26 -4.94
N SER A 179 15.68 11.98 -3.90
CA SER A 179 17.01 12.61 -3.79
C SER A 179 17.60 12.30 -2.41
N GLU A 180 18.86 11.89 -2.38
CA GLU A 180 19.58 11.67 -1.13
C GLU A 180 19.70 12.97 -0.30
N LEU A 181 19.79 14.12 -0.95
CA LEU A 181 19.85 15.43 -0.28
C LEU A 181 18.51 15.82 0.38
N VAL A 182 17.39 15.32 -0.13
CA VAL A 182 16.07 15.57 0.46
C VAL A 182 15.76 14.54 1.56
N GLY A 183 16.22 13.32 1.39
CA GLY A 183 16.04 12.20 2.32
C GLY A 183 15.10 11.12 1.80
N SER A 184 15.24 9.94 2.39
CA SER A 184 14.38 8.79 2.11
C SER A 184 12.95 9.04 2.54
N GLY A 185 11.97 8.47 1.83
CA GLY A 185 10.55 8.62 2.17
C GLY A 185 9.95 10.01 1.87
N LEU A 186 10.68 10.88 1.16
CA LEU A 186 10.25 12.23 0.76
C LEU A 186 10.23 12.34 -0.77
N PRO A 187 9.15 11.91 -1.44
CA PRO A 187 9.06 11.93 -2.89
C PRO A 187 8.96 13.35 -3.44
N LEU A 188 9.70 13.61 -4.51
CA LEU A 188 9.63 14.84 -5.30
C LEU A 188 8.74 14.59 -6.52
N TRP A 189 7.59 15.21 -6.56
CA TRP A 189 6.67 15.11 -7.69
C TRP A 189 7.12 16.02 -8.84
N THR A 190 7.23 15.45 -10.02
CA THR A 190 7.50 16.22 -11.25
C THR A 190 6.23 16.96 -11.70
N PRO A 191 6.30 17.86 -12.69
CA PRO A 191 5.10 18.48 -13.26
C PRO A 191 4.05 17.47 -13.73
N ARG A 192 4.48 16.32 -14.30
CA ARG A 192 3.56 15.26 -14.75
C ARG A 192 2.90 14.53 -13.59
N GLY A 193 3.68 14.20 -12.55
CA GLY A 193 3.14 13.55 -11.36
C GLY A 193 2.24 14.47 -10.55
N THR A 194 2.61 15.75 -10.44
CA THR A 194 1.78 16.79 -9.80
C THR A 194 0.43 16.89 -10.49
N LEU A 195 0.40 16.91 -11.82
CA LEU A 195 -0.85 16.96 -12.57
C LEU A 195 -1.77 15.74 -12.26
N ILE A 196 -1.22 14.52 -12.17
CA ILE A 196 -2.01 13.34 -11.77
C ILE A 196 -2.61 13.54 -10.38
N ARG A 197 -1.81 14.03 -9.41
CA ARG A 197 -2.29 14.31 -8.05
C ARG A 197 -3.42 15.32 -8.04
N GLU A 198 -3.30 16.40 -8.80
CA GLU A 198 -4.32 17.45 -8.93
C GLU A 198 -5.60 16.90 -9.54
N LEU A 199 -5.51 16.15 -10.64
CA LEU A 199 -6.68 15.53 -11.29
C LEU A 199 -7.41 14.54 -10.39
N LEU A 200 -6.69 13.74 -9.61
CA LEU A 200 -7.26 12.82 -8.62
C LEU A 200 -7.96 13.59 -7.49
N ASN A 201 -7.31 14.62 -6.98
CA ASN A 201 -7.86 15.49 -5.94
C ASN A 201 -9.13 16.23 -6.41
N ASP A 202 -9.08 16.78 -7.62
CA ASP A 202 -10.22 17.47 -8.20
C ASP A 202 -11.41 16.53 -8.42
N TYR A 203 -11.14 15.29 -8.83
CA TYR A 203 -12.19 14.29 -8.99
C TYR A 203 -12.88 13.94 -7.66
N VAL A 204 -12.11 13.74 -6.59
CA VAL A 204 -12.69 13.55 -5.24
C VAL A 204 -13.45 14.79 -4.78
N TRP A 205 -12.88 15.98 -5.03
CA TRP A 205 -13.55 17.24 -4.68
C TRP A 205 -14.89 17.45 -5.38
N GLU A 206 -14.99 17.13 -6.67
CA GLU A 206 -16.25 17.20 -7.42
C GLU A 206 -17.35 16.39 -6.72
N MET A 207 -17.05 15.15 -6.34
CA MET A 207 -17.99 14.28 -5.64
C MET A 207 -18.33 14.78 -4.23
N ARG A 208 -17.34 15.23 -3.46
CA ARG A 208 -17.54 15.79 -2.12
C ARG A 208 -18.43 17.04 -2.14
N LYS A 209 -18.24 17.89 -3.15
CA LYS A 209 -19.04 19.11 -3.34
C LYS A 209 -20.53 18.81 -3.51
N GLU A 210 -20.90 17.72 -4.18
CA GLU A 210 -22.28 17.30 -4.35
C GLU A 210 -22.98 17.05 -3.01
N TYR A 211 -22.23 16.56 -2.01
CA TYR A 211 -22.70 16.29 -0.65
C TYR A 211 -22.47 17.43 0.34
N GLY A 212 -22.09 18.61 -0.14
CA GLY A 212 -21.96 19.80 0.67
C GLY A 212 -20.74 19.85 1.59
N PHE A 213 -19.65 19.16 1.26
CA PHE A 213 -18.36 19.33 1.93
C PHE A 213 -17.78 20.72 1.66
N GLN A 214 -17.11 21.27 2.65
CA GLN A 214 -16.45 22.56 2.60
C GLN A 214 -14.94 22.39 2.76
N LYS A 215 -14.15 23.05 1.90
CA LYS A 215 -12.70 23.07 2.02
C LYS A 215 -12.26 23.95 3.18
N VAL A 216 -11.35 23.42 3.98
CA VAL A 216 -10.66 24.16 5.05
C VAL A 216 -9.15 24.09 4.82
N THR A 217 -8.39 24.90 5.55
CA THR A 217 -6.91 24.85 5.51
C THR A 217 -6.37 25.00 6.92
N ILE A 218 -5.47 24.11 7.31
CA ILE A 218 -4.88 24.03 8.64
C ILE A 218 -3.34 24.11 8.58
N PRO A 219 -2.69 24.62 9.65
CA PRO A 219 -1.22 24.68 9.70
C PRO A 219 -0.58 23.29 9.79
N HIS A 220 0.67 23.17 9.35
CA HIS A 220 1.43 21.92 9.39
C HIS A 220 2.10 21.64 10.74
N ILE A 221 2.26 22.65 11.57
CA ILE A 221 2.83 22.55 12.91
C ILE A 221 1.85 23.08 13.95
N THR A 222 1.84 22.48 15.12
CA THR A 222 0.97 22.91 16.22
C THR A 222 1.60 22.61 17.58
N LYS A 223 1.09 23.29 18.62
CA LYS A 223 1.49 23.03 20.00
C LYS A 223 1.16 21.62 20.44
N LYS A 224 2.00 21.08 21.31
CA LYS A 224 1.83 19.80 21.98
C LYS A 224 0.43 19.63 22.59
N ASP A 225 -0.12 20.69 23.21
CA ASP A 225 -1.37 20.69 23.98
C ASP A 225 -2.56 20.15 23.17
N LEU A 226 -2.62 20.46 21.85
CA LEU A 226 -3.67 19.95 20.95
C LEU A 226 -3.61 18.43 20.86
N TYR A 227 -2.41 17.88 20.76
CA TYR A 227 -2.21 16.43 20.65
C TYR A 227 -2.28 15.70 22.00
N GLU A 228 -2.01 16.38 23.10
CA GLU A 228 -2.30 15.85 24.45
C GLU A 228 -3.80 15.71 24.66
N THR A 229 -4.58 16.75 24.33
CA THR A 229 -6.05 16.73 24.46
C THR A 229 -6.68 15.63 23.61
N SER A 230 -6.24 15.48 22.36
CA SER A 230 -6.74 14.44 21.46
C SER A 230 -6.25 13.04 21.79
N GLY A 231 -5.15 12.89 22.55
CA GLY A 231 -4.51 11.62 22.89
C GLY A 231 -3.39 11.19 21.93
N HIS A 232 -3.18 11.88 20.83
CA HIS A 232 -2.15 11.53 19.84
C HIS A 232 -0.74 11.63 20.40
N TRP A 233 -0.47 12.56 21.35
CA TRP A 233 0.86 12.74 21.90
C TRP A 233 1.40 11.50 22.65
N ALA A 234 0.52 10.77 23.31
CA ALA A 234 0.88 9.56 24.04
C ALA A 234 0.84 8.31 23.16
N LEU A 235 -0.20 8.19 22.32
CA LEU A 235 -0.46 6.97 21.54
C LEU A 235 0.35 6.88 20.24
N TYR A 236 0.85 8.02 19.74
CA TYR A 236 1.69 8.13 18.53
C TYR A 236 3.07 8.71 18.84
N ALA A 237 3.58 8.49 20.08
CA ALA A 237 4.79 9.15 20.57
C ALA A 237 6.04 8.86 19.72
N GLU A 238 6.12 7.68 19.10
CA GLU A 238 7.23 7.25 18.26
C GLU A 238 7.13 7.79 16.83
N ASP A 239 5.91 7.99 16.32
CA ASP A 239 5.66 8.46 14.95
C ASP A 239 5.65 10.00 14.82
N LEU A 240 5.82 10.75 15.93
CA LEU A 240 5.74 12.20 15.93
C LEU A 240 7.07 12.88 15.63
N PHE A 241 7.14 13.69 14.57
CA PHE A 241 8.20 14.69 14.41
C PHE A 241 8.03 15.82 15.43
N LYS A 242 8.77 15.75 16.53
CA LYS A 242 8.74 16.72 17.62
C LYS A 242 9.67 17.90 17.34
N ILE A 243 9.20 19.11 17.61
CA ILE A 243 9.90 20.36 17.34
C ILE A 243 10.03 21.14 18.64
N THR A 244 11.25 21.52 19.00
CA THR A 244 11.51 22.46 20.09
C THR A 244 11.80 23.84 19.49
N THR A 245 11.03 24.84 19.91
CA THR A 245 11.20 26.23 19.47
C THR A 245 12.38 26.89 20.19
N ARG A 246 12.76 28.10 19.77
CA ARG A 246 13.82 28.91 20.42
C ARG A 246 13.49 29.28 21.87
N GLU A 247 12.20 29.30 22.22
CA GLU A 247 11.70 29.59 23.56
C GLU A 247 11.37 28.30 24.35
N GLU A 248 11.94 27.16 23.91
CA GLU A 248 11.75 25.84 24.52
C GLU A 248 10.32 25.30 24.53
N HIS A 249 9.44 25.88 23.72
CA HIS A 249 8.09 25.36 23.57
C HIS A 249 8.10 24.11 22.69
N LEU A 250 7.28 23.11 23.08
CA LEU A 250 7.13 21.87 22.33
C LEU A 250 5.98 21.99 21.32
N PHE A 251 6.33 21.70 20.08
CA PHE A 251 5.41 21.58 18.95
C PHE A 251 5.62 20.19 18.30
N ALA A 252 4.74 19.84 17.38
CA ALA A 252 4.94 18.72 16.46
C ALA A 252 4.49 19.09 15.05
N MET A 253 5.05 18.41 14.07
CA MET A 253 4.41 18.33 12.75
C MET A 253 3.14 17.47 12.88
N LYS A 254 2.08 17.84 12.18
CA LYS A 254 0.81 17.13 12.28
C LYS A 254 0.89 15.69 11.75
N PRO A 255 0.60 14.67 12.57
CA PRO A 255 0.50 13.29 12.13
C PRO A 255 -0.88 12.97 11.52
N MET A 256 -1.89 13.80 11.85
CA MET A 256 -3.28 13.73 11.43
C MET A 256 -3.93 15.12 11.45
N ASN A 257 -5.02 15.30 10.70
CA ASN A 257 -5.72 16.59 10.58
C ASN A 257 -6.89 16.73 11.56
N CYS A 258 -7.43 15.63 12.05
CA CYS A 258 -8.63 15.61 12.87
C CYS A 258 -8.61 16.56 14.07
N PRO A 259 -7.54 16.72 14.89
CA PRO A 259 -7.58 17.65 16.02
C PRO A 259 -7.73 19.12 15.59
N HIS A 260 -7.22 19.50 14.42
CA HIS A 260 -7.38 20.85 13.92
C HIS A 260 -8.81 21.12 13.43
N HIS A 261 -9.44 20.15 12.76
CA HIS A 261 -10.83 20.29 12.30
C HIS A 261 -11.79 20.42 13.48
N THR A 262 -11.49 19.81 14.64
CA THR A 262 -12.28 20.06 15.87
C THR A 262 -12.24 21.51 16.31
N GLN A 263 -11.08 22.18 16.14
CA GLN A 263 -10.91 23.59 16.52
C GLN A 263 -11.64 24.54 15.55
N ILE A 264 -11.75 24.16 14.27
CA ILE A 264 -12.57 24.91 13.31
C ILE A 264 -14.04 24.78 13.69
N PHE A 265 -14.51 23.57 14.02
CA PHE A 265 -15.87 23.36 14.48
C PHE A 265 -16.18 24.12 15.77
N ASP A 266 -15.27 24.12 16.75
CA ASP A 266 -15.45 24.76 18.06
C ASP A 266 -15.35 26.31 18.00
N ALA A 267 -14.87 26.87 16.88
CA ALA A 267 -14.71 28.30 16.73
C ALA A 267 -16.03 29.08 16.71
N GLU A 268 -17.14 28.41 16.40
CA GLU A 268 -18.49 29.01 16.34
C GLU A 268 -19.50 28.10 17.04
N PRO A 269 -20.54 28.68 17.69
CA PRO A 269 -21.62 27.92 18.26
C PRO A 269 -22.55 27.36 17.17
N HIS A 270 -22.93 26.10 17.31
CA HIS A 270 -23.81 25.40 16.37
C HIS A 270 -25.14 25.02 17.00
N SER A 271 -26.20 25.08 16.21
CA SER A 271 -27.53 24.54 16.54
C SER A 271 -27.79 23.26 15.73
N TYR A 272 -28.80 22.49 16.08
CA TYR A 272 -29.25 21.32 15.34
C TYR A 272 -29.56 21.62 13.85
N ARG A 273 -29.89 22.88 13.51
CA ARG A 273 -30.19 23.33 12.14
C ARG A 273 -28.93 23.47 11.29
N ASP A 274 -27.79 23.70 11.93
CA ASP A 274 -26.50 23.87 11.27
C ASP A 274 -25.80 22.51 11.02
N MET A 275 -26.34 21.43 11.61
CA MET A 275 -25.78 20.08 11.53
C MET A 275 -26.33 19.32 10.34
N PRO A 276 -25.52 18.53 9.64
CA PRO A 276 -24.10 18.25 9.89
C PRO A 276 -23.16 19.30 9.27
N GLN A 277 -21.96 19.49 9.89
CA GLN A 277 -20.84 20.23 9.33
C GLN A 277 -19.84 19.28 8.69
N ARG A 278 -19.40 19.57 7.47
CA ARG A 278 -18.53 18.67 6.68
C ARG A 278 -17.31 19.43 6.20
N PHE A 279 -16.14 19.14 6.78
CA PHE A 279 -14.86 19.76 6.42
C PHE A 279 -13.97 18.79 5.69
N CYS A 280 -13.24 19.26 4.67
CA CYS A 280 -12.26 18.45 3.97
C CYS A 280 -11.04 19.27 3.58
N GLU A 281 -9.90 18.59 3.56
CA GLU A 281 -8.63 19.16 3.11
C GLU A 281 -7.76 18.05 2.50
N THR A 282 -7.16 18.34 1.35
CA THR A 282 -6.09 17.50 0.82
C THR A 282 -4.76 18.12 1.20
N THR A 283 -4.12 17.56 2.20
CA THR A 283 -2.95 18.17 2.84
C THR A 283 -1.95 17.14 3.33
N MET A 284 -0.71 17.57 3.56
CA MET A 284 0.36 16.71 4.04
C MET A 284 0.26 16.50 5.54
N VAL A 285 0.41 15.25 5.97
CA VAL A 285 0.68 14.84 7.34
C VAL A 285 2.04 14.15 7.40
N TYR A 286 2.65 14.08 8.58
CA TYR A 286 4.03 13.66 8.74
C TYR A 286 4.14 12.59 9.81
N ARG A 287 4.81 11.48 9.48
CA ARG A 287 5.06 10.37 10.41
C ARG A 287 6.50 9.94 10.33
N ASP A 288 7.14 9.79 11.47
CA ASP A 288 8.54 9.36 11.63
C ASP A 288 8.62 7.83 11.51
N GLU A 289 8.35 7.34 10.31
CA GLU A 289 8.40 5.92 9.97
C GLU A 289 9.85 5.40 10.00
N GLN A 290 10.06 4.16 10.43
CA GLN A 290 11.39 3.58 10.44
C GLN A 290 11.93 3.40 9.01
N SER A 291 13.23 3.63 8.83
CA SER A 291 13.85 3.61 7.49
C SER A 291 13.67 2.28 6.74
N GLY A 292 13.63 1.16 7.48
CA GLY A 292 13.42 -0.18 6.91
C GLY A 292 12.01 -0.44 6.39
N GLU A 293 11.03 0.41 6.74
CA GLU A 293 9.64 0.29 6.33
C GLU A 293 9.31 1.12 5.09
N LEU A 294 10.15 2.10 4.74
CA LEU A 294 9.94 3.00 3.61
C LEU A 294 9.95 2.22 2.29
N ASN A 295 8.96 2.45 1.43
CA ASN A 295 8.82 1.71 0.18
C ASN A 295 8.22 2.58 -0.95
N GLY A 296 9.09 3.25 -1.71
CA GLY A 296 8.66 4.08 -2.84
C GLY A 296 7.59 5.10 -2.45
N LEU A 297 6.47 5.11 -3.17
CA LEU A 297 5.29 5.92 -2.83
C LEU A 297 4.34 5.22 -1.86
N SER A 298 4.45 3.90 -1.68
CA SER A 298 3.48 3.15 -0.87
C SER A 298 3.64 3.36 0.65
N ARG A 299 4.86 3.70 1.11
CA ARG A 299 5.13 4.09 2.50
C ARG A 299 6.18 5.20 2.55
N VAL A 300 5.78 6.37 3.02
CA VAL A 300 6.52 7.64 2.97
C VAL A 300 6.44 8.35 4.31
N LEU A 301 7.39 9.26 4.59
CA LEU A 301 7.38 10.12 5.79
C LEU A 301 6.39 11.28 5.68
N CYS A 302 6.18 11.78 4.45
CA CYS A 302 5.27 12.87 4.14
C CYS A 302 4.11 12.33 3.31
N ILE A 303 2.94 12.22 3.91
CA ILE A 303 1.74 11.60 3.37
C ILE A 303 0.75 12.70 2.98
N THR A 304 0.41 12.82 1.69
CA THR A 304 -0.68 13.72 1.29
C THR A 304 -2.01 12.99 1.44
N GLN A 305 -2.78 13.39 2.43
CA GLN A 305 -4.05 12.76 2.77
C GLN A 305 -5.23 13.52 2.15
N ASP A 306 -6.16 12.83 1.52
CA ASP A 306 -7.46 13.37 1.11
C ASP A 306 -8.46 13.26 2.28
N ASP A 307 -8.21 14.00 3.32
CA ASP A 307 -8.86 13.86 4.61
C ASP A 307 -10.17 14.66 4.70
N ALA A 308 -11.17 14.08 5.35
CA ALA A 308 -12.40 14.78 5.64
C ALA A 308 -13.05 14.32 6.95
N HIS A 309 -13.76 15.25 7.58
CA HIS A 309 -14.43 15.05 8.85
C HIS A 309 -15.85 15.59 8.81
N VAL A 310 -16.80 14.76 9.25
CA VAL A 310 -18.19 15.16 9.38
C VAL A 310 -18.54 15.24 10.86
N PHE A 311 -18.91 16.42 11.32
CA PHE A 311 -19.48 16.63 12.65
C PHE A 311 -20.99 16.55 12.52
N CYS A 312 -21.61 15.58 13.16
CA CYS A 312 -23.04 15.32 13.01
C CYS A 312 -23.67 14.93 14.34
N ARG A 313 -25.01 14.97 14.37
CA ARG A 313 -25.78 14.42 15.49
C ARG A 313 -25.82 12.89 15.38
N LYS A 314 -26.01 12.20 16.48
CA LYS A 314 -26.05 10.73 16.53
C LYS A 314 -27.06 10.13 15.54
N ASN A 315 -28.23 10.74 15.37
CA ASN A 315 -29.27 10.30 14.45
C ASN A 315 -28.94 10.54 12.96
N GLN A 316 -27.89 11.29 12.65
CA GLN A 316 -27.42 11.58 11.27
C GLN A 316 -26.27 10.65 10.83
N VAL A 317 -25.68 9.89 11.75
CA VAL A 317 -24.47 9.08 11.48
C VAL A 317 -24.67 8.11 10.31
N VAL A 318 -25.79 7.39 10.26
CA VAL A 318 -26.06 6.41 9.21
C VAL A 318 -26.16 7.10 7.85
N GLU A 319 -26.92 8.17 7.74
CA GLU A 319 -27.11 8.92 6.50
C GLU A 319 -25.78 9.50 5.98
N GLU A 320 -25.00 10.11 6.86
CA GLU A 320 -23.71 10.69 6.49
C GLU A 320 -22.68 9.62 6.07
N SER A 321 -22.65 8.49 6.76
CA SER A 321 -21.79 7.36 6.39
C SER A 321 -22.15 6.80 5.01
N LEU A 322 -23.44 6.72 4.67
CA LEU A 322 -23.91 6.25 3.36
C LEU A 322 -23.55 7.22 2.22
N LYS A 323 -23.55 8.53 2.46
CA LYS A 323 -23.08 9.53 1.49
C LYS A 323 -21.59 9.35 1.18
N ILE A 324 -20.78 9.13 2.22
CA ILE A 324 -19.34 8.88 2.06
C ILE A 324 -19.14 7.56 1.31
N TRP A 325 -19.90 6.53 1.65
CA TRP A 325 -19.85 5.23 0.97
C TRP A 325 -20.14 5.36 -0.54
N ASP A 326 -21.14 6.17 -0.92
CA ASP A 326 -21.43 6.43 -2.34
C ASP A 326 -20.25 7.07 -3.08
N ILE A 327 -19.56 8.03 -2.46
CA ILE A 327 -18.35 8.64 -3.04
C ILE A 327 -17.27 7.57 -3.26
N ILE A 328 -17.05 6.70 -2.26
CA ILE A 328 -16.05 5.61 -2.34
C ILE A 328 -16.39 4.66 -3.49
N ASP A 329 -17.63 4.17 -3.56
CA ASP A 329 -18.07 3.24 -4.61
C ASP A 329 -17.88 3.85 -6.01
N ARG A 330 -18.30 5.10 -6.20
CA ARG A 330 -18.18 5.82 -7.49
C ARG A 330 -16.71 6.01 -7.88
N PHE A 331 -15.88 6.43 -6.91
CA PHE A 331 -14.46 6.67 -7.15
C PHE A 331 -13.74 5.40 -7.61
N TYR A 332 -13.83 4.31 -6.85
CA TYR A 332 -13.11 3.07 -7.15
C TYR A 332 -13.63 2.37 -8.40
N LYS A 333 -14.93 2.46 -8.67
CA LYS A 333 -15.52 1.94 -9.91
C LYS A 333 -14.91 2.59 -11.17
N THR A 334 -14.57 3.87 -11.12
CA THR A 334 -13.94 4.60 -12.24
C THR A 334 -12.58 4.01 -12.63
N PHE A 335 -11.89 3.37 -11.68
CA PHE A 335 -10.59 2.73 -11.91
C PHE A 335 -10.67 1.21 -12.07
N GLY A 336 -11.88 0.64 -12.05
CA GLY A 336 -12.09 -0.80 -12.19
C GLY A 336 -11.68 -1.61 -10.96
N PHE A 337 -11.62 -1.00 -9.77
CA PHE A 337 -11.40 -1.71 -8.52
C PHE A 337 -12.69 -2.32 -7.98
N GLU A 338 -12.62 -3.58 -7.57
CA GLU A 338 -13.67 -4.23 -6.79
C GLU A 338 -13.36 -4.07 -5.31
N LEU A 339 -14.37 -3.64 -4.54
CA LEU A 339 -14.23 -3.38 -3.10
C LEU A 339 -14.82 -4.52 -2.28
N THR A 340 -14.07 -4.95 -1.28
CA THR A 340 -14.53 -5.81 -0.19
C THR A 340 -14.53 -4.99 1.10
N VAL A 341 -15.53 -5.19 1.95
CA VAL A 341 -15.68 -4.44 3.20
C VAL A 341 -15.10 -5.21 4.37
N ARG A 342 -14.33 -4.55 5.23
CA ARG A 342 -13.88 -5.07 6.51
C ARG A 342 -14.50 -4.26 7.65
N PHE A 343 -15.12 -4.96 8.59
CA PHE A 343 -15.55 -4.39 9.86
C PHE A 343 -14.38 -4.41 10.84
N SER A 344 -13.72 -3.29 11.02
CA SER A 344 -12.57 -3.14 11.90
C SER A 344 -13.03 -2.67 13.27
N ARG A 345 -12.99 -3.58 14.25
CA ARG A 345 -13.43 -3.39 15.63
C ARG A 345 -12.30 -3.53 16.64
N HIS A 346 -12.54 -3.14 17.90
CA HIS A 346 -11.51 -3.23 18.94
C HIS A 346 -11.05 -4.68 19.18
N ASP A 347 -9.87 -4.80 19.74
CA ASP A 347 -9.33 -6.07 20.23
C ASP A 347 -9.99 -6.39 21.57
N PRO A 348 -10.84 -7.45 21.65
CA PRO A 348 -11.55 -7.78 22.88
C PRO A 348 -10.61 -8.17 24.04
N ASP A 349 -9.40 -8.67 23.72
CA ASP A 349 -8.43 -9.15 24.70
C ASP A 349 -7.51 -8.02 25.22
N ASN A 350 -7.46 -6.87 24.52
CA ASN A 350 -6.57 -5.76 24.88
C ASN A 350 -7.24 -4.39 24.76
N PHE A 351 -8.27 -4.17 25.58
CA PHE A 351 -9.00 -2.89 25.57
C PHE A 351 -8.18 -1.67 25.99
N ALA A 352 -7.06 -1.86 26.69
CA ALA A 352 -6.21 -0.76 27.17
C ALA A 352 -5.62 0.12 26.05
N LYS A 353 -5.58 -0.37 24.81
CA LYS A 353 -5.13 0.38 23.61
C LYS A 353 -6.14 1.41 23.13
N TYR A 354 -7.37 1.40 23.66
CA TYR A 354 -8.50 2.16 23.12
C TYR A 354 -8.97 3.23 24.07
N LYS A 355 -9.43 4.36 23.51
CA LYS A 355 -9.96 5.51 24.25
C LYS A 355 -11.47 5.40 24.40
N GLY A 356 -12.00 5.86 25.54
CA GLY A 356 -13.44 5.83 25.85
C GLY A 356 -13.88 4.63 26.67
N SER A 357 -15.19 4.48 26.90
CA SER A 357 -15.75 3.40 27.69
C SER A 357 -16.15 2.18 26.84
N LYS A 358 -16.24 1.00 27.47
CA LYS A 358 -16.72 -0.23 26.79
C LYS A 358 -18.15 -0.09 26.26
N GLU A 359 -19.00 0.65 26.93
CA GLU A 359 -20.39 0.93 26.53
C GLU A 359 -20.42 1.78 25.26
N MET A 360 -19.54 2.80 25.19
CA MET A 360 -19.38 3.63 23.98
C MET A 360 -18.90 2.80 22.79
N TRP A 361 -17.93 1.91 22.99
CA TRP A 361 -17.44 1.01 21.95
C TRP A 361 -18.51 0.04 21.47
N ALA A 362 -19.23 -0.63 22.39
CA ALA A 362 -20.32 -1.53 22.03
C ALA A 362 -21.41 -0.83 21.21
N MET A 363 -21.77 0.41 21.57
CA MET A 363 -22.74 1.22 20.84
C MET A 363 -22.22 1.60 19.45
N SER A 364 -20.98 2.10 19.35
CA SER A 364 -20.43 2.54 18.08
C SER A 364 -20.16 1.39 17.10
N GLU A 365 -19.73 0.24 17.60
CA GLU A 365 -19.55 -0.98 16.79
C GLU A 365 -20.90 -1.52 16.29
N ALA A 366 -21.95 -1.49 17.10
CA ALA A 366 -23.29 -1.86 16.66
C ALA A 366 -23.76 -0.96 15.50
N MET A 367 -23.57 0.37 15.63
CA MET A 367 -23.94 1.32 14.56
C MET A 367 -23.15 1.06 13.27
N VAL A 368 -21.84 0.84 13.35
CA VAL A 368 -21.01 0.53 12.19
C VAL A 368 -21.42 -0.79 11.55
N LYS A 369 -21.68 -1.82 12.35
CA LYS A 369 -22.16 -3.10 11.86
C LYS A 369 -23.51 -2.99 11.14
N ASP A 370 -24.45 -2.22 11.69
CA ASP A 370 -25.76 -2.00 11.06
C ASP A 370 -25.63 -1.31 9.69
N ILE A 371 -24.70 -0.35 9.56
CA ILE A 371 -24.41 0.30 8.27
C ILE A 371 -23.85 -0.71 7.27
N ILE A 372 -22.89 -1.54 7.68
CA ILE A 372 -22.28 -2.57 6.83
C ILE A 372 -23.34 -3.59 6.38
N VAL A 373 -24.09 -4.15 7.32
CA VAL A 373 -25.12 -5.17 7.03
C VAL A 373 -26.21 -4.59 6.12
N GLY A 374 -26.59 -3.33 6.32
CA GLY A 374 -27.54 -2.65 5.45
C GLY A 374 -27.08 -2.48 4.00
N LYS A 375 -25.78 -2.44 3.75
CA LYS A 375 -25.18 -2.24 2.40
C LYS A 375 -24.77 -3.55 1.72
N VAL A 376 -24.12 -4.45 2.44
CA VAL A 376 -23.51 -5.67 1.87
C VAL A 376 -24.01 -6.96 2.48
N GLY A 377 -24.99 -6.91 3.39
CA GLY A 377 -25.44 -8.08 4.15
C GLY A 377 -24.34 -8.64 5.03
N GLU A 378 -24.24 -9.95 5.09
CA GLU A 378 -23.17 -10.63 5.85
C GLU A 378 -21.88 -10.82 5.04
N ASN A 379 -21.76 -10.19 3.85
CA ASN A 379 -20.59 -10.31 2.99
C ASN A 379 -19.53 -9.26 3.36
N TYR A 380 -18.96 -9.38 4.55
CA TYR A 380 -17.87 -8.55 5.04
C TYR A 380 -16.83 -9.39 5.80
N ILE A 381 -15.64 -8.85 5.97
CA ILE A 381 -14.57 -9.45 6.76
C ILE A 381 -14.65 -8.90 8.19
N ASP A 382 -14.69 -9.76 9.21
CA ASP A 382 -14.58 -9.33 10.61
C ASP A 382 -13.09 -9.13 10.97
N GLY A 383 -12.73 -7.92 11.43
CA GLY A 383 -11.38 -7.51 11.75
C GLY A 383 -11.22 -7.06 13.21
N PRO A 384 -11.17 -7.99 14.19
CA PRO A 384 -10.87 -7.64 15.57
C PRO A 384 -9.42 -7.12 15.69
N GLY A 385 -9.22 -6.04 16.45
CA GLY A 385 -7.92 -5.41 16.62
C GLY A 385 -7.53 -4.40 15.54
N GLU A 386 -8.31 -4.30 14.46
CA GLU A 386 -8.02 -3.45 13.31
C GLU A 386 -8.61 -2.02 13.41
N SER A 387 -9.34 -1.70 14.48
CA SER A 387 -9.93 -0.37 14.67
C SER A 387 -8.89 0.71 14.96
N ALA A 388 -9.31 1.96 14.80
CA ALA A 388 -8.54 3.08 15.35
C ALA A 388 -8.65 3.10 16.88
N PHE A 389 -7.72 3.77 17.57
CA PHE A 389 -7.76 3.85 19.04
C PHE A 389 -8.97 4.64 19.57
N TYR A 390 -9.60 5.44 18.74
CA TYR A 390 -10.74 6.30 19.07
C TYR A 390 -12.10 5.76 18.62
N GLY A 391 -12.15 4.74 17.76
CA GLY A 391 -13.42 4.18 17.32
C GLY A 391 -13.33 3.10 16.23
N PRO A 392 -14.45 2.40 15.97
CA PRO A 392 -14.55 1.37 14.94
C PRO A 392 -14.54 1.96 13.53
N LYS A 393 -14.19 1.10 12.54
CA LYS A 393 -14.06 1.53 11.14
C LYS A 393 -14.76 0.59 10.17
N ILE A 394 -15.18 1.16 9.06
CA ILE A 394 -15.49 0.46 7.82
C ILE A 394 -14.26 0.65 6.92
N ASP A 395 -13.46 -0.39 6.74
CA ASP A 395 -12.34 -0.37 5.83
C ASP A 395 -12.73 -0.99 4.49
N PHE A 396 -12.39 -0.30 3.41
CA PHE A 396 -12.59 -0.80 2.06
C PHE A 396 -11.29 -1.41 1.56
N MET A 397 -11.36 -2.70 1.30
CA MET A 397 -10.25 -3.51 0.81
C MET A 397 -10.41 -3.73 -0.69
N SER A 398 -9.31 -3.69 -1.42
CA SER A 398 -9.31 -4.01 -2.84
C SER A 398 -8.09 -4.82 -3.22
N LYS A 399 -8.23 -5.69 -4.21
CA LYS A 399 -7.12 -6.41 -4.81
C LYS A 399 -6.65 -5.69 -6.06
N ASP A 400 -5.36 -5.47 -6.15
CA ASP A 400 -4.77 -4.96 -7.38
C ASP A 400 -4.69 -6.05 -8.47
N ALA A 401 -4.27 -5.67 -9.68
CA ALA A 401 -4.14 -6.60 -10.80
C ALA A 401 -3.12 -7.75 -10.57
N LEU A 402 -2.37 -7.72 -9.47
CA LEU A 402 -1.44 -8.75 -9.04
C LEU A 402 -1.99 -9.62 -7.91
N GLY A 403 -3.25 -9.39 -7.50
CA GLY A 403 -3.92 -10.10 -6.42
C GLY A 403 -3.50 -9.68 -5.01
N ARG A 404 -2.69 -8.60 -4.85
CA ARG A 404 -2.32 -8.08 -3.53
C ARG A 404 -3.47 -7.28 -2.96
N GLU A 405 -3.77 -7.51 -1.69
CA GLU A 405 -4.82 -6.81 -0.98
C GLU A 405 -4.33 -5.50 -0.36
N TRP A 406 -5.13 -4.45 -0.52
CA TRP A 406 -4.86 -3.11 -0.01
C TRP A 406 -6.08 -2.54 0.70
N GLN A 407 -5.86 -1.93 1.86
CA GLN A 407 -6.84 -1.01 2.43
C GLN A 407 -6.75 0.31 1.66
N VAL A 408 -7.82 0.68 0.97
CA VAL A 408 -7.81 1.78 0.01
C VAL A 408 -8.64 2.97 0.45
N ALA A 409 -9.73 2.76 1.20
CA ALA A 409 -10.56 3.82 1.75
C ALA A 409 -11.06 3.45 3.16
N THR A 410 -11.60 4.43 3.89
CA THR A 410 -12.11 4.20 5.24
C THR A 410 -13.21 5.18 5.63
N ILE A 411 -14.14 4.70 6.46
CA ILE A 411 -15.12 5.49 7.23
C ILE A 411 -14.94 5.10 8.69
N GLN A 412 -14.67 6.06 9.57
CA GLN A 412 -14.35 5.79 10.97
C GLN A 412 -15.27 6.61 11.87
N LEU A 413 -15.86 5.96 12.86
CA LEU A 413 -16.81 6.59 13.77
C LEU A 413 -16.13 6.92 15.10
N ASP A 414 -16.12 8.19 15.47
CA ASP A 414 -15.43 8.70 16.66
C ASP A 414 -16.38 9.45 17.59
N PHE A 415 -16.55 8.92 18.78
CA PHE A 415 -17.23 9.57 19.91
C PHE A 415 -16.24 10.17 20.92
N SER A 416 -14.99 9.72 20.90
CA SER A 416 -13.98 10.08 21.89
C SER A 416 -13.41 11.47 21.69
N MET A 417 -13.15 11.86 20.46
CA MET A 417 -12.58 13.18 20.17
C MET A 417 -13.57 14.32 20.44
N PRO A 418 -14.87 14.23 20.04
CA PRO A 418 -15.88 15.18 20.46
C PRO A 418 -16.00 15.33 21.96
N GLU A 419 -15.86 14.25 22.74
CA GLU A 419 -15.84 14.29 24.20
C GLU A 419 -14.60 15.03 24.72
N SER A 420 -13.41 14.70 24.21
CA SER A 420 -12.14 15.30 24.65
C SER A 420 -12.08 16.80 24.43
N PHE A 421 -12.65 17.29 23.35
CA PHE A 421 -12.73 18.73 23.00
C PHE A 421 -14.05 19.38 23.41
N ASN A 422 -14.94 18.66 24.12
CA ASN A 422 -16.24 19.14 24.57
C ASN A 422 -17.14 19.70 23.46
N LEU A 423 -17.10 19.11 22.25
CA LEU A 423 -17.84 19.57 21.08
C LEU A 423 -19.33 19.25 21.19
N SER A 424 -20.18 20.24 20.94
CA SER A 424 -21.64 20.09 21.04
C SER A 424 -22.38 21.02 20.09
N CYS A 425 -23.64 20.70 19.81
CA CYS A 425 -24.61 21.61 19.21
C CYS A 425 -25.79 21.84 20.17
N ILE A 426 -26.59 22.83 19.92
CA ILE A 426 -27.83 23.07 20.67
C ILE A 426 -28.97 22.30 19.97
N ASN A 427 -29.66 21.43 20.70
CA ASN A 427 -30.79 20.64 20.21
C ASN A 427 -32.10 21.44 20.13
N GLU A 428 -33.20 20.81 19.73
CA GLU A 428 -34.52 21.40 19.58
C GLU A 428 -35.11 21.92 20.91
N GLN A 429 -34.64 21.38 22.04
CA GLN A 429 -35.06 21.75 23.39
C GLN A 429 -34.21 22.88 23.99
N GLY A 430 -33.20 23.36 23.24
CA GLY A 430 -32.27 24.38 23.74
C GLY A 430 -31.16 23.84 24.63
N GLU A 431 -30.96 22.51 24.66
CA GLU A 431 -29.96 21.83 25.47
C GLU A 431 -28.71 21.52 24.65
N LYS A 432 -27.56 21.36 25.31
CA LYS A 432 -26.32 20.90 24.68
C LYS A 432 -26.42 19.40 24.34
N GLU A 433 -26.25 19.06 23.06
CA GLU A 433 -26.16 17.72 22.56
C GLU A 433 -24.74 17.46 22.06
N ARG A 434 -24.11 16.38 22.55
CA ARG A 434 -22.78 15.94 22.09
C ARG A 434 -22.84 15.54 20.63
N VAL A 435 -21.93 16.09 19.80
CA VAL A 435 -21.80 15.67 18.40
C VAL A 435 -20.97 14.39 18.29
N VAL A 436 -21.11 13.73 17.15
CA VAL A 436 -20.29 12.59 16.72
C VAL A 436 -19.41 13.05 15.57
N MET A 437 -18.21 12.53 15.49
CA MET A 437 -17.29 12.82 14.40
C MET A 437 -17.13 11.58 13.52
N ILE A 438 -17.24 11.77 12.20
CA ILE A 438 -16.96 10.73 11.22
C ILE A 438 -15.70 11.16 10.47
N HIS A 439 -14.65 10.35 10.54
CA HIS A 439 -13.44 10.52 9.74
C HIS A 439 -13.60 9.74 8.44
N CYS A 440 -13.19 10.31 7.33
CA CYS A 440 -13.20 9.59 6.06
C CYS A 440 -12.09 10.04 5.12
N ALA A 441 -11.55 9.07 4.43
CA ALA A 441 -10.62 9.27 3.34
C ALA A 441 -11.03 8.37 2.15
N ILE A 442 -11.07 8.95 0.96
CA ILE A 442 -11.46 8.25 -0.26
C ILE A 442 -10.25 7.53 -0.88
N MET A 443 -9.14 8.27 -1.07
CA MET A 443 -7.87 7.71 -1.55
C MET A 443 -6.94 7.32 -0.39
N GLY A 444 -7.19 7.85 0.80
CA GLY A 444 -6.24 7.80 1.91
C GLY A 444 -5.01 8.65 1.61
N SER A 445 -3.84 8.04 1.45
CA SER A 445 -2.63 8.70 0.96
C SER A 445 -2.64 8.74 -0.56
N ILE A 446 -2.52 9.93 -1.15
CA ILE A 446 -2.38 10.08 -2.61
C ILE A 446 -1.13 9.34 -3.13
N GLU A 447 -0.04 9.35 -2.38
CA GLU A 447 1.19 8.63 -2.71
C GLU A 447 0.92 7.13 -2.81
N ARG A 448 0.30 6.55 -1.77
CA ARG A 448 -0.05 5.12 -1.76
C ARG A 448 -1.06 4.79 -2.86
N PHE A 449 -2.11 5.58 -3.02
CA PHE A 449 -3.08 5.35 -4.08
C PHE A 449 -2.45 5.43 -5.46
N ALA A 450 -1.58 6.43 -5.72
CA ALA A 450 -0.85 6.55 -6.98
C ALA A 450 0.05 5.33 -7.23
N SER A 451 0.74 4.80 -6.20
CA SER A 451 1.54 3.59 -6.35
C SER A 451 0.69 2.39 -6.76
N ILE A 452 -0.45 2.19 -6.09
CA ILE A 452 -1.39 1.10 -6.40
C ILE A 452 -1.95 1.27 -7.82
N LEU A 453 -2.35 2.48 -8.18
CA LEU A 453 -2.93 2.79 -9.50
C LEU A 453 -1.92 2.58 -10.64
N ILE A 454 -0.67 3.04 -10.47
CA ILE A 454 0.41 2.80 -11.44
C ILE A 454 0.60 1.30 -11.67
N GLU A 455 0.65 0.50 -10.61
CA GLU A 455 0.86 -0.94 -10.69
C GLU A 455 -0.38 -1.67 -11.22
N HIS A 456 -1.59 -1.27 -10.80
CA HIS A 456 -2.86 -1.82 -11.29
C HIS A 456 -3.01 -1.63 -12.81
N LEU A 457 -2.77 -0.42 -13.30
CA LEU A 457 -2.88 -0.06 -14.71
C LEU A 457 -1.61 -0.32 -15.52
N ALA A 458 -0.54 -0.87 -14.91
CA ALA A 458 0.78 -0.99 -15.54
C ALA A 458 1.27 0.33 -16.16
N GLY A 459 0.93 1.47 -15.55
CA GLY A 459 1.22 2.82 -16.02
C GLY A 459 0.35 3.35 -17.16
N ALA A 460 -0.54 2.53 -17.73
CA ALA A 460 -1.43 2.95 -18.82
C ALA A 460 -2.68 3.66 -18.25
N PHE A 461 -2.51 4.88 -17.79
CA PHE A 461 -3.61 5.69 -17.25
C PHE A 461 -4.76 5.86 -18.24
N PRO A 462 -6.02 5.97 -17.77
CA PRO A 462 -7.13 6.40 -18.61
C PRO A 462 -6.85 7.79 -19.17
N THR A 463 -7.41 8.07 -20.35
CA THR A 463 -7.09 9.28 -21.11
C THR A 463 -7.29 10.55 -20.30
N TRP A 464 -8.36 10.64 -19.52
CA TRP A 464 -8.63 11.80 -18.68
C TRP A 464 -7.55 12.07 -17.62
N LEU A 465 -6.88 11.02 -17.12
CA LEU A 465 -5.84 11.10 -16.08
C LEU A 465 -4.41 11.18 -16.64
N ALA A 466 -4.20 10.79 -17.90
CA ALA A 466 -2.87 10.77 -18.52
C ALA A 466 -2.25 12.17 -18.57
N PRO A 467 -0.99 12.38 -18.12
CA PRO A 467 -0.32 13.68 -18.16
C PRO A 467 -0.21 14.26 -19.57
N VAL A 468 0.01 13.40 -20.55
CA VAL A 468 -0.07 13.70 -21.98
C VAL A 468 -1.12 12.77 -22.55
N GLN A 469 -2.16 13.32 -23.16
CA GLN A 469 -3.28 12.54 -23.70
C GLN A 469 -3.03 12.16 -25.15
N VAL A 470 -2.42 13.07 -25.90
CA VAL A 470 -2.14 12.91 -27.34
C VAL A 470 -0.70 13.31 -27.64
N ALA A 471 0.05 12.43 -28.29
CA ALA A 471 1.35 12.74 -28.86
C ALA A 471 1.20 12.98 -30.37
N LEU A 472 1.68 14.11 -30.86
CA LEU A 472 1.76 14.42 -32.30
C LEU A 472 3.18 14.13 -32.77
N LEU A 473 3.31 13.34 -33.84
CA LEU A 473 4.58 12.88 -34.38
C LEU A 473 4.70 13.33 -35.84
N PRO A 474 5.13 14.59 -36.12
CA PRO A 474 5.38 15.03 -37.49
C PRO A 474 6.45 14.14 -38.15
N VAL A 475 6.20 13.66 -39.35
CA VAL A 475 7.11 12.75 -40.05
C VAL A 475 8.42 13.45 -40.42
N ALA A 476 8.34 14.71 -40.84
CA ALA A 476 9.49 15.56 -41.20
C ALA A 476 9.25 17.02 -40.81
N GLY A 477 10.27 17.88 -40.91
CA GLY A 477 10.17 19.29 -40.54
C GLY A 477 9.08 20.08 -41.29
N VAL A 478 8.75 19.69 -42.51
CA VAL A 478 7.66 20.32 -43.29
C VAL A 478 6.27 20.09 -42.68
N HIS A 479 6.11 19.08 -41.81
CA HIS A 479 4.84 18.77 -41.16
C HIS A 479 4.68 19.42 -39.78
N GLU A 480 5.72 20.10 -39.26
CA GLU A 480 5.72 20.71 -37.91
C GLU A 480 4.61 21.77 -37.75
N GLU A 481 4.47 22.66 -38.75
CA GLU A 481 3.44 23.71 -38.71
C GLU A 481 2.03 23.11 -38.66
N GLY A 482 1.80 22.05 -39.43
CA GLY A 482 0.52 21.33 -39.45
C GLY A 482 0.25 20.64 -38.11
N ALA A 483 1.25 19.99 -37.53
CA ALA A 483 1.16 19.40 -36.19
C ALA A 483 0.85 20.46 -35.12
N GLN A 484 1.47 21.66 -35.21
CA GLN A 484 1.17 22.77 -34.29
C GLN A 484 -0.28 23.25 -34.39
N LYS A 485 -0.85 23.32 -35.62
CA LYS A 485 -2.27 23.69 -35.80
C LYS A 485 -3.20 22.67 -35.15
N ILE A 486 -2.96 21.37 -35.35
CA ILE A 486 -3.73 20.30 -34.69
C ILE A 486 -3.55 20.35 -33.18
N ALA A 487 -2.35 20.58 -32.69
CA ALA A 487 -2.09 20.73 -31.26
C ALA A 487 -2.86 21.90 -30.64
N ALA A 488 -2.88 23.04 -31.33
CA ALA A 488 -3.62 24.24 -30.92
C ALA A 488 -5.14 23.96 -30.86
N GLU A 489 -5.71 23.30 -31.86
CA GLU A 489 -7.11 22.90 -31.87
C GLU A 489 -7.47 21.99 -30.69
N LEU A 490 -6.71 20.94 -30.48
CA LEU A 490 -6.90 20.02 -29.35
C LEU A 490 -6.76 20.75 -28.01
N SER A 491 -5.77 21.65 -27.87
CA SER A 491 -5.52 22.44 -26.64
C SER A 491 -6.65 23.42 -26.34
N MET A 492 -7.30 24.00 -27.34
CA MET A 492 -8.50 24.84 -27.15
C MET A 492 -9.66 24.07 -26.49
N HIS A 493 -9.70 22.75 -26.67
CA HIS A 493 -10.65 21.85 -26.00
C HIS A 493 -10.14 21.31 -24.66
N GLY A 494 -9.01 21.81 -24.16
CA GLY A 494 -8.43 21.37 -22.89
C GLY A 494 -7.68 20.04 -22.95
N VAL A 495 -7.42 19.50 -24.15
CA VAL A 495 -6.65 18.26 -24.35
C VAL A 495 -5.17 18.54 -24.14
N ARG A 496 -4.49 17.71 -23.35
CA ARG A 496 -3.05 17.79 -23.06
C ARG A 496 -2.27 17.12 -24.19
N VAL A 497 -1.65 17.94 -25.03
CA VAL A 497 -0.94 17.53 -26.24
C VAL A 497 0.56 17.75 -26.09
N GLU A 498 1.37 16.85 -26.62
CA GLU A 498 2.81 17.02 -26.75
C GLU A 498 3.25 16.74 -28.20
N ILE A 499 4.03 17.67 -28.78
CA ILE A 499 4.59 17.46 -30.11
C ILE A 499 5.97 16.82 -29.95
N MET A 500 6.17 15.67 -30.56
CA MET A 500 7.46 14.98 -30.65
C MET A 500 8.17 15.46 -31.91
N HIS A 501 8.96 16.55 -31.80
CA HIS A 501 9.58 17.23 -32.93
C HIS A 501 10.42 16.30 -33.81
N SER A 502 10.38 16.54 -35.13
CA SER A 502 11.00 15.67 -36.14
C SER A 502 12.52 15.69 -36.12
N ASP A 503 13.13 16.73 -35.57
CA ASP A 503 14.59 16.91 -35.41
C ASP A 503 15.15 16.24 -34.15
N SER A 504 14.31 15.85 -33.20
CA SER A 504 14.75 15.25 -31.94
C SER A 504 15.28 13.82 -32.11
N ASP A 505 14.63 13.02 -32.98
CA ASP A 505 14.99 11.61 -33.20
C ASP A 505 14.25 11.05 -34.45
N THR A 506 14.59 9.81 -34.85
CA THR A 506 13.82 9.12 -35.90
C THR A 506 12.38 8.88 -35.48
N LEU A 507 11.44 8.85 -36.45
CA LEU A 507 10.00 8.62 -36.21
C LEU A 507 9.78 7.34 -35.36
N GLY A 508 10.48 6.24 -35.65
CA GLY A 508 10.36 4.98 -34.91
C GLY A 508 10.78 5.11 -33.43
N LYS A 509 11.84 5.88 -33.13
CA LYS A 509 12.27 6.14 -31.75
C LYS A 509 11.28 7.03 -31.02
N ARG A 510 10.70 8.04 -31.68
CA ARG A 510 9.68 8.93 -31.10
C ARG A 510 8.39 8.17 -30.79
N ILE A 511 7.95 7.25 -31.67
CA ILE A 511 6.83 6.34 -31.40
C ILE A 511 7.14 5.47 -30.18
N ARG A 512 8.33 4.84 -30.15
CA ARG A 512 8.74 4.01 -29.01
C ARG A 512 8.82 4.81 -27.70
N GLY A 513 9.32 6.05 -27.75
CA GLY A 513 9.36 6.96 -26.60
C GLY A 513 7.95 7.28 -26.07
N SER A 514 7.00 7.52 -26.95
CA SER A 514 5.59 7.74 -26.60
C SER A 514 4.94 6.48 -26.02
N GLU A 515 5.27 5.29 -26.56
CA GLU A 515 4.80 4.00 -26.02
C GLU A 515 5.38 3.68 -24.63
N LEU A 516 6.65 3.98 -24.38
CA LEU A 516 7.26 3.81 -23.06
C LEU A 516 6.61 4.70 -22.00
N ARG A 517 6.19 5.90 -22.39
CA ARG A 517 5.46 6.85 -21.55
C ARG A 517 3.97 6.55 -21.46
N LYS A 518 3.48 5.48 -22.10
CA LYS A 518 2.09 5.02 -22.06
C LYS A 518 1.08 6.08 -22.51
N ILE A 519 1.47 6.95 -23.45
CA ILE A 519 0.59 8.02 -23.96
C ILE A 519 -0.63 7.37 -24.66
N PRO A 520 -1.87 7.72 -24.27
CA PRO A 520 -3.08 7.06 -24.77
C PRO A 520 -3.21 7.07 -26.29
N TYR A 521 -2.96 8.22 -26.91
CA TYR A 521 -3.09 8.39 -28.35
C TYR A 521 -1.83 8.97 -28.99
N MET A 522 -1.48 8.44 -30.15
CA MET A 522 -0.38 8.92 -31.00
C MET A 522 -0.92 9.21 -32.41
N LEU A 523 -0.64 10.40 -32.89
CA LEU A 523 -1.01 10.83 -34.26
C LEU A 523 0.28 11.03 -35.07
N VAL A 524 0.48 10.22 -36.07
CA VAL A 524 1.57 10.42 -37.04
C VAL A 524 1.07 11.42 -38.07
N ILE A 525 1.77 12.55 -38.24
CA ILE A 525 1.36 13.64 -39.08
C ILE A 525 2.28 13.71 -40.32
N GLY A 526 1.75 13.33 -41.44
CA GLY A 526 2.37 13.41 -42.77
C GLY A 526 1.49 14.18 -43.78
N ASP A 527 1.85 14.13 -45.06
CA ASP A 527 1.13 14.85 -46.11
C ASP A 527 -0.37 14.48 -46.12
N LYS A 528 -0.70 13.19 -45.98
CA LYS A 528 -2.09 12.69 -46.02
C LYS A 528 -2.96 13.25 -44.89
N GLU A 529 -2.41 13.40 -43.71
CA GLU A 529 -3.12 13.93 -42.53
C GLU A 529 -3.28 15.45 -42.61
N LEU A 530 -2.39 16.16 -43.37
CA LEU A 530 -2.47 17.61 -43.56
C LEU A 530 -3.33 18.02 -44.78
N GLU A 531 -3.36 17.20 -45.84
CA GLU A 531 -4.17 17.44 -47.04
C GLU A 531 -5.59 16.90 -46.91
N GLY A 532 -5.82 15.94 -46.00
CA GLY A 532 -7.09 15.26 -45.79
C GLY A 532 -7.85 15.69 -44.54
N ASP A 533 -9.08 15.23 -44.40
CA ASP A 533 -9.95 15.47 -43.25
C ASP A 533 -9.86 14.35 -42.18
N ALA A 534 -8.89 13.43 -42.31
CA ALA A 534 -8.76 12.26 -41.42
C ALA A 534 -7.36 12.15 -40.82
N LEU A 535 -7.31 11.70 -39.59
CA LEU A 535 -6.08 11.46 -38.82
C LEU A 535 -5.82 9.96 -38.67
N ALA A 536 -4.56 9.56 -38.77
CA ALA A 536 -4.10 8.22 -38.45
C ALA A 536 -3.89 8.12 -36.91
N VAL A 537 -4.93 7.69 -36.21
CA VAL A 537 -4.97 7.59 -34.76
C VAL A 537 -4.49 6.21 -34.28
N ARG A 538 -3.41 6.17 -33.53
CA ARG A 538 -2.90 4.95 -32.91
C ARG A 538 -3.20 4.97 -31.40
N SER A 539 -3.96 3.98 -30.93
CA SER A 539 -4.24 3.80 -29.49
C SER A 539 -3.15 2.98 -28.82
N TYR A 540 -2.66 3.44 -27.67
CA TYR A 540 -1.74 2.67 -26.83
C TYR A 540 -2.39 1.39 -26.28
N ARG A 541 -3.66 1.45 -25.87
CA ARG A 541 -4.36 0.31 -25.24
C ARG A 541 -4.64 -0.82 -26.22
N THR A 542 -5.26 -0.52 -27.36
CA THR A 542 -5.63 -1.55 -28.34
C THR A 542 -4.49 -1.92 -29.27
N LYS A 543 -3.42 -1.11 -29.32
CA LYS A 543 -2.32 -1.20 -30.30
C LYS A 543 -2.77 -1.07 -31.76
N GLU A 544 -4.03 -0.72 -31.97
CA GLU A 544 -4.60 -0.51 -33.27
C GLU A 544 -4.33 0.90 -33.79
N GLN A 545 -4.22 1.03 -35.09
CA GLN A 545 -4.22 2.30 -35.80
C GLN A 545 -5.46 2.37 -36.69
N LYS A 546 -6.22 3.46 -36.56
CA LYS A 546 -7.43 3.70 -37.34
C LYS A 546 -7.35 5.07 -38.02
N ASN A 547 -7.80 5.15 -39.26
CA ASN A 547 -8.01 6.43 -39.91
C ASN A 547 -9.41 6.93 -39.58
N MET A 548 -9.50 8.08 -38.92
CA MET A 548 -10.74 8.64 -38.43
C MET A 548 -10.89 10.09 -38.90
N PRO A 549 -12.12 10.52 -39.33
CA PRO A 549 -12.35 11.93 -39.58
C PRO A 549 -12.00 12.77 -38.38
N THR A 550 -11.21 13.83 -38.55
CA THR A 550 -10.63 14.65 -37.46
C THR A 550 -11.69 15.13 -36.48
N LYS A 551 -12.79 15.71 -36.95
CA LYS A 551 -13.87 16.21 -36.07
C LYS A 551 -14.56 15.10 -35.28
N ALA A 552 -14.79 13.94 -35.93
CA ALA A 552 -15.43 12.80 -35.26
C ALA A 552 -14.53 12.22 -34.15
N TRP A 553 -13.23 12.08 -34.42
CA TRP A 553 -12.29 11.61 -33.44
C TRP A 553 -12.14 12.58 -32.26
N ILE A 554 -12.06 13.89 -32.49
CA ILE A 554 -12.02 14.90 -31.43
C ILE A 554 -13.27 14.79 -30.55
N ALA A 555 -14.45 14.66 -31.13
CA ALA A 555 -15.69 14.51 -30.36
C ALA A 555 -15.71 13.24 -29.51
N GLU A 556 -15.21 12.11 -30.04
CA GLU A 556 -15.08 10.85 -29.33
C GLU A 556 -14.08 10.97 -28.17
N LEU A 557 -12.90 11.57 -28.41
CA LEU A 557 -11.88 11.83 -27.40
C LEU A 557 -12.41 12.69 -26.25
N LEU A 558 -13.12 13.77 -26.55
CA LEU A 558 -13.71 14.65 -25.54
C LEU A 558 -14.80 13.93 -24.72
N THR A 559 -15.59 13.08 -25.36
CA THR A 559 -16.58 12.24 -24.66
C THR A 559 -15.88 11.24 -23.73
N GLU A 560 -14.84 10.56 -24.19
CA GLU A 560 -14.03 9.64 -23.37
C GLU A 560 -13.44 10.34 -22.13
N ILE A 561 -12.90 11.55 -22.33
CA ILE A 561 -12.32 12.35 -21.25
C ILE A 561 -13.41 12.79 -20.24
N SER A 562 -14.55 13.31 -20.74
CA SER A 562 -15.62 13.82 -19.87
C SER A 562 -16.34 12.73 -19.08
N GLU A 563 -16.50 11.55 -19.68
CA GLU A 563 -17.09 10.38 -19.01
C GLU A 563 -16.09 9.60 -18.14
N ARG A 564 -14.84 10.03 -18.11
CA ARG A 564 -13.74 9.36 -17.37
C ARG A 564 -13.65 7.86 -17.65
N ARG A 565 -13.81 7.49 -18.93
CA ARG A 565 -13.72 6.08 -19.34
C ARG A 565 -12.37 5.48 -18.97
N LEU A 566 -12.40 4.22 -18.48
CA LEU A 566 -11.20 3.44 -18.13
C LEU A 566 -10.47 2.95 -19.38
#